data_1c15084e84eaafca66f3dee22272af50
#
_entry.id   1c15084e84eaafca66f3dee22272af50
#
_cell.length_a   1.000
_cell.length_b   1.000
_cell.length_c   1.000
_cell.angle_alpha   90.00
_cell.angle_beta   90.00
_cell.angle_gamma   90.00
#
_symmetry.space_group_name_H-M   'P 1'
#
loop_
_entity.id
_entity.type
_entity.pdbx_description
1 polymer ?
#
loop_
_entity_poly.entity_id
_entity_poly.type
_entity_poly.pdbx_seq_one_letter_code
_entity_poly.pdbx_strand_id
1 'polypeptide(L)'
;MYGVQIAFKNFTLGKGILGSPWAGWKWFDYFFSSPKFQTVVVNTISISLYSLLVGFPMPILLALMMHNVAGRKFVRTVQTITYMPHFISVVVLVGMMSCFFSINSGFINTMIEAFGGSRKYFMGEPKYFLHLYVWSGVWQGVGWGSILYMAALTGVSPELHEAAMIDGASKIKRIWHIEIPALVPTIVIMLIMHVGSIMSVGFDKVYLMQNSLNISVSETISTYNYKMGLEGTKYSFSAAIGLFNNVINFALLSIVNFLAKRISGSSLW
;
A
#
# COMPACT_ATOMS: atom_id res chain seq x y z
N MET A 1 -7.76 -24.70 5.27
CA MET A 1 -7.65 -24.57 6.74
C MET A 1 -6.65 -25.51 7.42
N TYR A 2 -6.28 -26.65 6.82
CA TYR A 2 -5.27 -27.59 7.41
C TYR A 2 -3.90 -26.94 7.68
N GLY A 3 -3.45 -26.01 6.83
CA GLY A 3 -2.17 -25.33 6.99
C GLY A 3 -2.00 -24.48 8.27
N VAL A 4 -3.09 -24.02 8.88
CA VAL A 4 -3.04 -23.27 10.15
C VAL A 4 -2.42 -24.10 11.28
N GLN A 5 -2.59 -25.42 11.27
CA GLN A 5 -2.03 -26.31 12.28
C GLN A 5 -0.49 -26.28 12.29
N ILE A 6 0.15 -25.94 11.17
CA ILE A 6 1.63 -25.85 11.08
C ILE A 6 2.18 -24.84 12.08
N ALA A 7 1.45 -23.75 12.32
CA ALA A 7 1.84 -22.72 13.28
C ALA A 7 1.93 -23.24 14.74
N PHE A 8 1.21 -24.32 15.05
CA PHE A 8 1.13 -24.92 16.38
C PHE A 8 1.87 -26.26 16.48
N LYS A 9 2.63 -26.64 15.45
CA LYS A 9 3.35 -27.93 15.40
C LYS A 9 4.85 -27.70 15.14
N ASN A 10 5.68 -28.66 15.49
CA ASN A 10 7.06 -28.77 15.01
C ASN A 10 7.03 -29.49 13.66
N PHE A 11 6.64 -28.77 12.63
CA PHE A 11 6.45 -29.33 11.30
C PHE A 11 7.76 -29.83 10.68
N THR A 12 7.74 -31.06 10.17
CA THR A 12 8.82 -31.66 9.40
C THR A 12 8.27 -32.23 8.09
N LEU A 13 8.93 -31.98 6.98
CA LEU A 13 8.48 -32.42 5.64
C LEU A 13 8.23 -33.93 5.59
N GLY A 14 9.12 -34.74 6.20
CA GLY A 14 9.02 -36.21 6.17
C GLY A 14 7.80 -36.78 6.94
N LYS A 15 7.27 -36.06 7.95
CA LYS A 15 6.11 -36.50 8.73
C LYS A 15 4.80 -35.88 8.25
N GLY A 16 4.88 -34.86 7.41
CA GLY A 16 3.71 -34.09 6.96
C GLY A 16 3.00 -33.34 8.08
N ILE A 17 1.84 -32.74 7.78
CA ILE A 17 1.10 -31.91 8.74
C ILE A 17 0.52 -32.78 9.87
N LEU A 18 -0.04 -33.92 9.55
CA LEU A 18 -0.71 -34.77 10.54
C LEU A 18 0.29 -35.50 11.46
N GLY A 19 1.40 -35.99 10.93
CA GLY A 19 2.41 -36.72 11.68
C GLY A 19 3.39 -35.85 12.48
N SER A 20 3.37 -34.54 12.30
CA SER A 20 4.25 -33.64 13.04
C SER A 20 3.74 -33.39 14.47
N PRO A 21 4.63 -33.42 15.50
CA PRO A 21 4.22 -33.25 16.89
C PRO A 21 3.74 -31.83 17.20
N TRP A 22 2.78 -31.71 18.12
CA TRP A 22 2.27 -30.44 18.60
C TRP A 22 3.35 -29.69 19.39
N ALA A 23 3.42 -28.36 19.18
CA ALA A 23 4.34 -27.45 19.85
C ALA A 23 3.60 -26.35 20.65
N GLY A 24 2.27 -26.30 20.55
CA GLY A 24 1.47 -25.24 21.20
C GLY A 24 1.85 -23.85 20.71
N TRP A 25 2.01 -22.91 21.64
CA TRP A 25 2.32 -21.50 21.36
C TRP A 25 3.81 -21.19 21.14
N LYS A 26 4.69 -22.20 21.19
CA LYS A 26 6.15 -22.07 21.11
C LYS A 26 6.63 -21.10 20.03
N TRP A 27 6.06 -21.19 18.82
CA TRP A 27 6.52 -20.39 17.68
C TRP A 27 6.06 -18.94 17.74
N PHE A 28 4.95 -18.66 18.41
CA PHE A 28 4.49 -17.32 18.71
C PHE A 28 5.35 -16.68 19.79
N ASP A 29 5.64 -17.39 20.87
CA ASP A 29 6.55 -16.90 21.93
C ASP A 29 7.94 -16.61 21.35
N TYR A 30 8.42 -17.50 20.49
CA TYR A 30 9.69 -17.29 19.80
C TYR A 30 9.67 -16.03 18.91
N PHE A 31 8.55 -15.74 18.22
CA PHE A 31 8.40 -14.54 17.41
C PHE A 31 8.36 -13.27 18.26
N PHE A 32 7.55 -13.25 19.30
CA PHE A 32 7.41 -12.09 20.19
C PHE A 32 8.70 -11.77 20.97
N SER A 33 9.44 -12.80 21.33
CA SER A 33 10.75 -12.65 22.03
C SER A 33 11.90 -12.37 21.06
N SER A 34 11.66 -12.38 19.75
CA SER A 34 12.72 -12.13 18.76
C SER A 34 13.16 -10.67 18.78
N PRO A 35 14.49 -10.38 18.76
CA PRO A 35 14.99 -9.01 18.60
C PRO A 35 14.48 -8.31 17.33
N LYS A 36 14.07 -9.07 16.32
CA LYS A 36 13.53 -8.56 15.06
C LYS A 36 12.05 -8.19 15.13
N PHE A 37 11.30 -8.67 16.13
CA PHE A 37 9.86 -8.45 16.23
C PHE A 37 9.49 -6.98 16.14
N GLN A 38 10.09 -6.15 17.03
CA GLN A 38 9.81 -4.72 17.05
C GLN A 38 10.15 -4.06 15.72
N THR A 39 11.32 -4.37 15.14
CA THR A 39 11.77 -3.77 13.87
C THR A 39 10.79 -4.08 12.74
N VAL A 40 10.43 -5.35 12.54
CA VAL A 40 9.57 -5.73 11.41
C VAL A 40 8.14 -5.20 11.56
N VAL A 41 7.62 -5.14 12.80
CA VAL A 41 6.29 -4.58 13.07
C VAL A 41 6.28 -3.08 12.83
N VAL A 42 7.24 -2.34 13.39
CA VAL A 42 7.33 -0.89 13.22
C VAL A 42 7.53 -0.52 11.75
N ASN A 43 8.41 -1.20 11.03
CA ASN A 43 8.63 -0.96 9.61
C ASN A 43 7.35 -1.23 8.79
N THR A 44 6.67 -2.36 9.06
CA THR A 44 5.42 -2.69 8.38
C THR A 44 4.38 -1.60 8.59
N ILE A 45 4.16 -1.18 9.83
CA ILE A 45 3.18 -0.13 10.17
C ILE A 45 3.59 1.21 9.54
N SER A 46 4.87 1.59 9.62
CA SER A 46 5.36 2.86 9.09
C SER A 46 5.18 2.96 7.57
N ILE A 47 5.54 1.91 6.83
CA ILE A 47 5.35 1.85 5.38
C ILE A 47 3.86 1.89 5.03
N SER A 48 3.05 1.09 5.72
CA SER A 48 1.61 0.99 5.47
C SER A 48 0.87 2.28 5.78
N LEU A 49 1.16 2.88 6.93
CA LEU A 49 0.52 4.13 7.34
C LEU A 49 0.87 5.28 6.40
N TYR A 50 2.14 5.41 6.03
CA TYR A 50 2.55 6.44 5.08
C TYR A 50 1.96 6.19 3.68
N SER A 51 1.92 4.94 3.24
CA SER A 51 1.25 4.56 1.99
C SER A 51 -0.24 4.87 2.01
N LEU A 52 -0.91 4.65 3.15
CA LEU A 52 -2.32 4.99 3.32
C LEU A 52 -2.53 6.51 3.32
N LEU A 53 -1.75 7.26 4.11
CA LEU A 53 -1.93 8.71 4.26
C LEU A 53 -1.66 9.47 2.96
N VAL A 54 -0.71 9.03 2.16
CA VAL A 54 -0.36 9.68 0.89
C VAL A 54 -1.04 9.01 -0.30
N GLY A 55 -0.95 7.69 -0.39
CA GLY A 55 -1.43 6.92 -1.54
C GLY A 55 -2.95 6.88 -1.67
N PHE A 56 -3.67 6.87 -0.54
CA PHE A 56 -5.14 6.79 -0.57
C PHE A 56 -5.83 8.08 -1.03
N PRO A 57 -5.44 9.30 -0.59
CA PRO A 57 -6.07 10.53 -1.07
C PRO A 57 -5.73 10.89 -2.52
N MET A 58 -4.56 10.48 -3.04
CA MET A 58 -4.10 10.91 -4.35
C MET A 58 -5.00 10.49 -5.53
N PRO A 59 -5.52 9.26 -5.61
CA PRO A 59 -6.50 8.88 -6.62
C PRO A 59 -7.80 9.67 -6.55
N ILE A 60 -8.27 10.02 -5.34
CA ILE A 60 -9.47 10.84 -5.12
C ILE A 60 -9.24 12.24 -5.66
N LEU A 61 -8.11 12.85 -5.29
CA LEU A 61 -7.73 14.17 -5.80
C LEU A 61 -7.62 14.19 -7.32
N LEU A 62 -6.97 13.19 -7.91
CA LEU A 62 -6.86 13.07 -9.36
C LEU A 62 -8.23 12.94 -10.03
N ALA A 63 -9.13 12.15 -9.49
CA ALA A 63 -10.49 12.00 -10.00
C ALA A 63 -11.27 13.32 -9.94
N LEU A 64 -11.26 14.01 -8.80
CA LEU A 64 -11.88 15.32 -8.63
C LEU A 64 -11.30 16.37 -9.61
N MET A 65 -9.98 16.38 -9.77
CA MET A 65 -9.34 17.29 -10.74
C MET A 65 -9.80 16.99 -12.17
N MET A 66 -9.78 15.73 -12.60
CA MET A 66 -10.18 15.34 -13.95
C MET A 66 -11.68 15.59 -14.20
N HIS A 67 -12.54 15.35 -13.20
CA HIS A 67 -13.98 15.59 -13.33
C HIS A 67 -14.30 17.07 -13.54
N ASN A 68 -13.52 17.94 -12.94
CA ASN A 68 -13.73 19.38 -12.94
C ASN A 68 -13.01 20.14 -14.08
N VAL A 69 -12.24 19.48 -14.93
CA VAL A 69 -11.56 20.11 -16.06
C VAL A 69 -12.43 20.06 -17.31
N ALA A 70 -12.56 21.22 -17.97
CA ALA A 70 -13.20 21.27 -19.27
C ALA A 70 -12.31 20.68 -20.38
N GLY A 71 -12.91 19.92 -21.31
CA GLY A 71 -12.21 19.39 -22.46
C GLY A 71 -11.95 17.89 -22.41
N ARG A 72 -12.85 17.11 -23.05
CA ARG A 72 -12.76 15.63 -23.12
C ARG A 72 -11.42 15.12 -23.64
N LYS A 73 -10.80 15.81 -24.60
CA LYS A 73 -9.50 15.40 -25.17
C LYS A 73 -8.39 15.49 -24.13
N PHE A 74 -8.35 16.58 -23.37
CA PHE A 74 -7.37 16.77 -22.30
C PHE A 74 -7.51 15.73 -21.21
N VAL A 75 -8.74 15.51 -20.70
CA VAL A 75 -9.03 14.49 -19.68
C VAL A 75 -8.59 13.12 -20.14
N ARG A 76 -8.93 12.72 -21.39
CA ARG A 76 -8.53 11.43 -21.97
C ARG A 76 -7.00 11.30 -22.05
N THR A 77 -6.30 12.35 -22.43
CA THR A 77 -4.81 12.35 -22.45
C THR A 77 -4.24 12.15 -21.06
N VAL A 78 -4.74 12.90 -20.05
CA VAL A 78 -4.31 12.74 -18.65
C VAL A 78 -4.59 11.32 -18.15
N GLN A 79 -5.78 10.78 -18.42
CA GLN A 79 -6.12 9.39 -18.09
C GLN A 79 -5.13 8.40 -18.71
N THR A 80 -4.86 8.52 -20.01
CA THR A 80 -3.93 7.62 -20.70
C THR A 80 -2.54 7.67 -20.05
N ILE A 81 -2.00 8.87 -19.82
CA ILE A 81 -0.66 9.05 -19.25
C ILE A 81 -0.59 8.52 -17.81
N THR A 82 -1.62 8.78 -16.99
CA THR A 82 -1.63 8.37 -15.58
C THR A 82 -1.99 6.89 -15.37
N TYR A 83 -2.68 6.25 -16.33
CA TYR A 83 -3.02 4.84 -16.25
C TYR A 83 -1.88 3.92 -16.71
N MET A 84 -1.06 4.37 -17.67
CA MET A 84 0.03 3.58 -18.25
C MET A 84 1.00 3.00 -17.21
N PRO A 85 1.46 3.75 -16.18
CA PRO A 85 2.40 3.21 -15.20
C PRO A 85 1.90 1.99 -14.45
N HIS A 86 0.59 1.82 -14.31
CA HIS A 86 0.00 0.67 -13.62
C HIS A 86 0.36 -0.68 -14.29
N PHE A 87 0.59 -0.69 -15.59
CA PHE A 87 0.92 -1.91 -16.34
C PHE A 87 2.42 -2.27 -16.28
N ILE A 88 3.24 -1.43 -15.67
CA ILE A 88 4.65 -1.72 -15.46
C ILE A 88 4.78 -2.73 -14.31
N SER A 89 5.49 -3.84 -14.53
CA SER A 89 5.73 -4.80 -13.45
C SER A 89 6.58 -4.19 -12.33
N VAL A 90 6.39 -4.68 -11.11
CA VAL A 90 7.16 -4.22 -9.94
C VAL A 90 8.67 -4.40 -10.13
N VAL A 91 9.09 -5.47 -10.79
CA VAL A 91 10.51 -5.73 -11.10
C VAL A 91 11.08 -4.62 -12.01
N VAL A 92 10.35 -4.29 -13.08
CA VAL A 92 10.74 -3.22 -14.00
C VAL A 92 10.75 -1.87 -13.29
N LEU A 93 9.73 -1.59 -12.46
CA LEU A 93 9.66 -0.34 -11.68
C LEU A 93 10.89 -0.17 -10.79
N VAL A 94 11.25 -1.19 -10.01
CA VAL A 94 12.42 -1.13 -9.12
C VAL A 94 13.72 -1.06 -9.92
N GLY A 95 13.80 -1.76 -11.06
CA GLY A 95 14.93 -1.64 -12.00
C GLY A 95 15.09 -0.22 -12.54
N MET A 96 14.00 0.42 -12.98
CA MET A 96 14.01 1.82 -13.41
C MET A 96 14.44 2.76 -12.26
N MET A 97 13.94 2.55 -11.05
CA MET A 97 14.37 3.31 -9.87
C MET A 97 15.87 3.16 -9.64
N SER A 98 16.40 1.94 -9.71
CA SER A 98 17.84 1.68 -9.54
C SER A 98 18.69 2.39 -10.59
N CYS A 99 18.22 2.48 -11.83
CA CYS A 99 18.88 3.24 -12.89
C CYS A 99 18.80 4.76 -12.67
N PHE A 100 17.61 5.29 -12.40
CA PHE A 100 17.42 6.75 -12.27
C PHE A 100 18.06 7.33 -11.03
N PHE A 101 18.07 6.58 -9.92
CA PHE A 101 18.66 6.97 -8.64
C PHE A 101 20.10 6.45 -8.43
N SER A 102 20.71 5.85 -9.45
CA SER A 102 22.12 5.40 -9.39
C SER A 102 23.04 6.55 -8.97
N ILE A 103 23.97 6.27 -8.05
CA ILE A 103 24.91 7.28 -7.57
C ILE A 103 25.89 7.73 -8.67
N ASN A 104 26.28 6.81 -9.55
CA ASN A 104 27.32 7.08 -10.55
C ASN A 104 26.77 7.66 -11.85
N SER A 105 25.66 7.10 -12.36
CA SER A 105 25.12 7.40 -13.70
C SER A 105 23.64 7.79 -13.69
N GLY A 106 23.02 7.89 -12.51
CA GLY A 106 21.59 8.16 -12.40
C GLY A 106 21.23 9.57 -12.79
N PHE A 107 20.18 9.72 -13.59
CA PHE A 107 19.66 11.00 -14.06
C PHE A 107 19.41 11.99 -12.91
N ILE A 108 18.83 11.53 -11.80
CA ILE A 108 18.54 12.37 -10.63
C ILE A 108 19.83 12.92 -10.01
N ASN A 109 20.85 12.08 -9.82
CA ASN A 109 22.14 12.52 -9.29
C ASN A 109 22.89 13.45 -10.23
N THR A 110 22.78 13.25 -11.54
CA THR A 110 23.34 14.14 -12.55
C THR A 110 22.67 15.53 -12.51
N MET A 111 21.34 15.57 -12.32
CA MET A 111 20.64 16.85 -12.12
C MET A 111 21.08 17.55 -10.82
N ILE A 112 21.15 16.82 -9.70
CA ILE A 112 21.58 17.38 -8.42
C ILE A 112 22.96 18.01 -8.55
N GLU A 113 23.89 17.32 -9.22
CA GLU A 113 25.24 17.83 -9.45
C GLU A 113 25.26 19.07 -10.36
N ALA A 114 24.44 19.08 -11.41
CA ALA A 114 24.31 20.25 -12.30
C ALA A 114 23.79 21.50 -11.57
N PHE A 115 23.01 21.33 -10.49
CA PHE A 115 22.56 22.43 -9.61
C PHE A 115 23.51 22.68 -8.42
N GLY A 116 24.74 22.15 -8.43
CA GLY A 116 25.75 22.38 -7.38
C GLY A 116 25.59 21.52 -6.13
N GLY A 117 24.71 20.50 -6.14
CA GLY A 117 24.54 19.57 -5.02
C GLY A 117 25.52 18.40 -5.09
N SER A 118 25.65 17.67 -3.98
CA SER A 118 26.44 16.42 -3.93
C SER A 118 25.58 15.22 -4.30
N ARG A 119 26.17 14.23 -4.96
CA ARG A 119 25.52 12.95 -5.29
C ARG A 119 25.11 12.21 -4.03
N LYS A 120 23.96 11.51 -4.07
CA LYS A 120 23.35 10.81 -2.93
C LYS A 120 23.07 9.37 -3.29
N TYR A 121 23.28 8.47 -2.33
CA TYR A 121 22.96 7.06 -2.51
C TYR A 121 21.49 6.78 -2.12
N PHE A 122 20.57 7.24 -2.95
CA PHE A 122 19.13 7.15 -2.68
C PHE A 122 18.61 5.75 -2.35
N MET A 123 19.07 4.72 -3.08
CA MET A 123 18.62 3.34 -2.87
C MET A 123 19.27 2.66 -1.66
N GLY A 124 20.37 3.19 -1.12
CA GLY A 124 21.08 2.61 0.01
C GLY A 124 20.78 3.30 1.34
N GLU A 125 20.59 4.62 1.36
CA GLU A 125 20.39 5.34 2.62
C GLU A 125 18.98 5.09 3.20
N PRO A 126 18.87 4.64 4.47
CA PRO A 126 17.60 4.32 5.14
C PRO A 126 16.56 5.44 5.06
N LYS A 127 16.99 6.70 5.20
CA LYS A 127 16.09 7.87 5.21
C LYS A 127 15.27 8.04 3.92
N TYR A 128 15.76 7.55 2.77
CA TYR A 128 15.05 7.68 1.50
C TYR A 128 14.12 6.51 1.20
N PHE A 129 14.34 5.35 1.84
CA PHE A 129 13.60 4.13 1.52
C PHE A 129 12.09 4.32 1.54
N LEU A 130 11.57 4.87 2.63
CA LEU A 130 10.14 5.05 2.84
C LEU A 130 9.51 5.98 1.77
N HIS A 131 10.19 7.09 1.47
CA HIS A 131 9.73 8.04 0.45
C HIS A 131 9.77 7.43 -0.95
N LEU A 132 10.86 6.78 -1.32
CA LEU A 132 10.98 6.11 -2.62
C LEU A 132 9.91 5.02 -2.80
N TYR A 133 9.69 4.23 -1.75
CA TYR A 133 8.66 3.19 -1.76
C TYR A 133 7.26 3.77 -1.98
N VAL A 134 6.87 4.77 -1.20
CA VAL A 134 5.50 5.33 -1.24
C VAL A 134 5.28 6.12 -2.52
N TRP A 135 6.15 7.06 -2.86
CA TRP A 135 5.94 7.93 -4.04
C TRP A 135 6.02 7.19 -5.37
N SER A 136 6.88 6.18 -5.49
CA SER A 136 6.87 5.33 -6.69
C SER A 136 5.61 4.48 -6.78
N GLY A 137 5.01 4.07 -5.64
CA GLY A 137 3.70 3.43 -5.60
C GLY A 137 2.56 4.36 -6.00
N VAL A 138 2.58 5.60 -5.53
CA VAL A 138 1.63 6.63 -5.96
C VAL A 138 1.72 6.86 -7.45
N TRP A 139 2.93 7.07 -7.99
CA TRP A 139 3.12 7.24 -9.43
C TRP A 139 2.59 6.07 -10.25
N GLN A 140 2.83 4.84 -9.79
CA GLN A 140 2.37 3.64 -10.48
C GLN A 140 0.85 3.45 -10.39
N GLY A 141 0.22 3.80 -9.26
CA GLY A 141 -1.15 3.40 -8.96
C GLY A 141 -2.21 4.51 -8.98
N VAL A 142 -1.82 5.79 -8.95
CA VAL A 142 -2.76 6.92 -8.79
C VAL A 142 -3.79 6.98 -9.90
N GLY A 143 -3.39 6.78 -11.15
CA GLY A 143 -4.30 6.80 -12.28
C GLY A 143 -5.30 5.67 -12.23
N TRP A 144 -4.82 4.45 -12.06
CA TRP A 144 -5.69 3.27 -11.97
C TRP A 144 -6.68 3.37 -10.80
N GLY A 145 -6.21 3.77 -9.62
CA GLY A 145 -7.07 3.99 -8.45
C GLY A 145 -8.13 5.08 -8.65
N SER A 146 -7.89 6.06 -9.52
CA SER A 146 -8.85 7.13 -9.80
C SER A 146 -10.08 6.68 -10.59
N ILE A 147 -10.03 5.52 -11.27
CA ILE A 147 -11.10 5.02 -12.15
C ILE A 147 -12.41 4.84 -11.37
N LEU A 148 -12.34 4.22 -10.19
CA LEU A 148 -13.54 3.97 -9.37
C LEU A 148 -14.19 5.27 -8.90
N TYR A 149 -13.37 6.25 -8.50
CA TYR A 149 -13.87 7.55 -8.08
C TYR A 149 -14.43 8.35 -9.25
N MET A 150 -13.80 8.28 -10.43
CA MET A 150 -14.36 8.87 -11.67
C MET A 150 -15.71 8.25 -12.03
N ALA A 151 -15.85 6.93 -11.94
CA ALA A 151 -17.12 6.25 -12.19
C ALA A 151 -18.21 6.71 -11.21
N ALA A 152 -17.88 6.84 -9.92
CA ALA A 152 -18.83 7.36 -8.92
C ALA A 152 -19.24 8.82 -9.21
N LEU A 153 -18.29 9.68 -9.61
CA LEU A 153 -18.58 11.08 -9.97
C LEU A 153 -19.47 11.21 -11.22
N THR A 154 -19.34 10.31 -12.19
CA THR A 154 -20.22 10.34 -13.37
C THR A 154 -21.67 9.99 -13.05
N GLY A 155 -21.94 9.38 -11.90
CA GLY A 155 -23.28 9.11 -11.39
C GLY A 155 -23.98 10.31 -10.71
N VAL A 156 -23.25 11.39 -10.49
CA VAL A 156 -23.83 12.61 -9.89
C VAL A 156 -24.69 13.34 -10.92
N SER A 157 -25.96 13.66 -10.55
CA SER A 157 -26.86 14.36 -11.46
C SER A 157 -26.33 15.74 -11.86
N PRO A 158 -26.26 16.06 -13.16
CA PRO A 158 -25.89 17.39 -13.65
C PRO A 158 -26.77 18.50 -13.08
N GLU A 159 -28.04 18.21 -12.80
CA GLU A 159 -29.03 19.17 -12.27
C GLU A 159 -28.58 19.74 -10.91
N LEU A 160 -27.92 18.92 -10.07
CA LEU A 160 -27.36 19.41 -8.79
C LEU A 160 -26.27 20.47 -9.01
N HIS A 161 -25.45 20.28 -10.04
CA HIS A 161 -24.42 21.26 -10.38
C HIS A 161 -25.02 22.54 -11.00
N GLU A 162 -26.05 22.40 -11.81
CA GLU A 162 -26.78 23.53 -12.42
C GLU A 162 -27.51 24.36 -11.36
N ALA A 163 -28.25 23.72 -10.46
CA ALA A 163 -28.92 24.40 -9.34
C ALA A 163 -27.92 25.16 -8.47
N ALA A 164 -26.81 24.50 -8.09
CA ALA A 164 -25.74 25.15 -7.30
C ALA A 164 -25.08 26.34 -8.02
N MET A 165 -25.01 26.30 -9.37
CA MET A 165 -24.50 27.45 -10.14
C MET A 165 -25.50 28.61 -10.16
N ILE A 166 -26.79 28.35 -10.23
CA ILE A 166 -27.83 29.38 -10.13
C ILE A 166 -27.79 30.06 -8.74
N ASP A 167 -27.52 29.24 -7.69
CA ASP A 167 -27.35 29.74 -6.32
C ASP A 167 -25.99 30.46 -6.11
N GLY A 168 -25.16 30.64 -7.13
CA GLY A 168 -23.90 31.35 -7.06
C GLY A 168 -22.77 30.53 -6.39
N ALA A 169 -22.89 29.19 -6.31
CA ALA A 169 -21.84 28.36 -5.74
C ALA A 169 -20.61 28.30 -6.64
N SER A 170 -19.45 28.64 -6.07
CA SER A 170 -18.16 28.50 -6.74
C SER A 170 -17.84 27.02 -6.98
N LYS A 171 -16.91 26.75 -7.91
CA LYS A 171 -16.45 25.40 -8.23
C LYS A 171 -15.97 24.62 -6.99
N ILE A 172 -15.22 25.27 -6.09
CA ILE A 172 -14.74 24.67 -4.84
C ILE A 172 -15.91 24.29 -3.94
N LYS A 173 -16.92 25.15 -3.82
CA LYS A 173 -18.13 24.84 -3.03
C LYS A 173 -18.88 23.62 -3.57
N ARG A 174 -18.99 23.48 -4.90
CA ARG A 174 -19.62 22.31 -5.53
C ARG A 174 -18.83 21.03 -5.29
N ILE A 175 -17.49 21.07 -5.36
CA ILE A 175 -16.64 19.92 -5.00
C ILE A 175 -16.91 19.49 -3.55
N TRP A 176 -16.91 20.41 -2.61
CA TRP A 176 -17.07 20.08 -1.19
C TRP A 176 -18.49 19.64 -0.79
N HIS A 177 -19.53 20.17 -1.42
CA HIS A 177 -20.93 19.94 -0.98
C HIS A 177 -21.69 18.98 -1.90
N ILE A 178 -21.20 18.67 -3.09
CA ILE A 178 -21.85 17.75 -4.04
C ILE A 178 -20.95 16.55 -4.33
N GLU A 179 -19.74 16.79 -4.84
CA GLU A 179 -18.88 15.72 -5.34
C GLU A 179 -18.28 14.88 -4.21
N ILE A 180 -17.70 15.49 -3.18
CA ILE A 180 -17.13 14.76 -2.04
C ILE A 180 -18.19 13.95 -1.30
N PRO A 181 -19.37 14.50 -0.93
CA PRO A 181 -20.43 13.68 -0.35
C PRO A 181 -20.89 12.52 -1.22
N ALA A 182 -20.97 12.69 -2.54
CA ALA A 182 -21.28 11.61 -3.47
C ALA A 182 -20.21 10.51 -3.51
N LEU A 183 -18.95 10.87 -3.25
CA LEU A 183 -17.83 9.92 -3.18
C LEU A 183 -17.74 9.18 -1.84
N VAL A 184 -18.34 9.68 -0.75
CA VAL A 184 -18.20 9.11 0.60
C VAL A 184 -18.43 7.59 0.64
N PRO A 185 -19.50 7.03 0.05
CA PRO A 185 -19.70 5.57 0.06
C PRO A 185 -18.53 4.80 -0.57
N THR A 186 -18.05 5.26 -1.71
CA THR A 186 -16.90 4.66 -2.41
C THR A 186 -15.61 4.80 -1.60
N ILE A 187 -15.36 5.99 -1.05
CA ILE A 187 -14.20 6.27 -0.19
C ILE A 187 -14.19 5.32 1.01
N VAL A 188 -15.33 5.17 1.68
CA VAL A 188 -15.45 4.32 2.87
C VAL A 188 -15.17 2.85 2.54
N ILE A 189 -15.77 2.31 1.48
CA ILE A 189 -15.54 0.93 1.05
C ILE A 189 -14.05 0.71 0.72
N MET A 190 -13.46 1.61 -0.06
CA MET A 190 -12.05 1.51 -0.44
C MET A 190 -11.13 1.64 0.77
N LEU A 191 -11.45 2.51 1.74
CA LEU A 191 -10.69 2.64 2.98
C LEU A 191 -10.73 1.36 3.81
N ILE A 192 -11.91 0.74 3.97
CA ILE A 192 -12.05 -0.54 4.68
C ILE A 192 -11.16 -1.61 4.04
N MET A 193 -11.18 -1.71 2.70
CA MET A 193 -10.36 -2.67 1.97
C MET A 193 -8.86 -2.42 2.15
N HIS A 194 -8.42 -1.16 2.08
CA HIS A 194 -7.02 -0.79 2.31
C HIS A 194 -6.56 -1.09 3.73
N VAL A 195 -7.36 -0.76 4.74
CA VAL A 195 -7.01 -1.03 6.14
C VAL A 195 -7.04 -2.54 6.43
N GLY A 196 -7.94 -3.29 5.80
CA GLY A 196 -7.97 -4.75 5.92
C GLY A 196 -6.71 -5.47 5.43
N SER A 197 -5.88 -4.80 4.66
CA SER A 197 -4.59 -5.31 4.16
C SER A 197 -3.37 -4.53 4.66
N ILE A 198 -3.53 -3.70 5.68
CA ILE A 198 -2.51 -2.74 6.13
C ILE A 198 -1.21 -3.41 6.60
N MET A 199 -1.31 -4.61 7.20
CA MET A 199 -0.14 -5.39 7.63
C MET A 199 0.48 -6.20 6.47
N SER A 200 -0.13 -6.19 5.29
CA SER A 200 0.34 -6.88 4.09
C SER A 200 0.98 -5.88 3.13
N VAL A 201 2.11 -5.32 3.53
CA VAL A 201 2.92 -4.46 2.65
C VAL A 201 3.38 -5.27 1.43
N GLY A 202 3.33 -4.67 0.26
CA GLY A 202 3.69 -5.31 -1.00
C GLY A 202 5.06 -5.99 -0.95
N PHE A 203 5.07 -7.30 -0.75
CA PHE A 203 6.27 -8.11 -0.55
C PHE A 203 7.31 -7.89 -1.65
N ASP A 204 6.90 -8.04 -2.91
CA ASP A 204 7.81 -8.01 -4.07
C ASP A 204 8.59 -6.69 -4.14
N LYS A 205 7.91 -5.57 -3.96
CA LYS A 205 8.52 -4.25 -4.05
C LYS A 205 9.50 -3.99 -2.92
N VAL A 206 9.09 -4.31 -1.68
CA VAL A 206 9.95 -4.17 -0.51
C VAL A 206 11.19 -5.05 -0.66
N TYR A 207 11.00 -6.33 -1.03
CA TYR A 207 12.08 -7.29 -1.17
C TYR A 207 13.10 -6.89 -2.25
N LEU A 208 12.62 -6.41 -3.40
CA LEU A 208 13.48 -5.94 -4.50
C LEU A 208 14.22 -4.63 -4.17
N MET A 209 13.66 -3.78 -3.31
CA MET A 209 14.31 -2.54 -2.87
C MET A 209 15.25 -2.74 -1.67
N GLN A 210 15.19 -3.90 -1.00
CA GLN A 210 16.05 -4.19 0.15
C GLN A 210 17.52 -4.36 -0.25
N ASN A 211 18.39 -3.86 0.60
CA ASN A 211 19.83 -4.12 0.56
C ASN A 211 20.41 -4.07 1.99
N SER A 212 21.68 -4.45 2.15
CA SER A 212 22.35 -4.50 3.46
C SER A 212 22.37 -3.15 4.22
N LEU A 213 22.33 -2.04 3.52
CA LEU A 213 22.41 -0.68 4.10
C LEU A 213 21.05 -0.17 4.59
N ASN A 214 19.96 -0.55 3.92
CA ASN A 214 18.61 -0.07 4.25
C ASN A 214 17.76 -1.11 5.02
N ILE A 215 18.29 -2.29 5.32
CA ILE A 215 17.56 -3.40 5.96
C ILE A 215 16.91 -3.02 7.29
N SER A 216 17.49 -2.08 8.03
CA SER A 216 16.97 -1.60 9.31
C SER A 216 15.57 -0.98 9.21
N VAL A 217 15.23 -0.39 8.06
CA VAL A 217 13.95 0.29 7.80
C VAL A 217 13.09 -0.40 6.75
N SER A 218 13.66 -1.36 6.01
CA SER A 218 12.98 -2.05 4.92
C SER A 218 12.54 -3.46 5.26
N GLU A 219 13.04 -4.07 6.35
CA GLU A 219 12.64 -5.41 6.75
C GLU A 219 11.23 -5.36 7.36
N THR A 220 10.26 -5.94 6.65
CA THR A 220 8.86 -6.02 7.05
C THR A 220 8.51 -7.41 7.55
N ILE A 221 7.31 -7.57 8.13
CA ILE A 221 6.80 -8.89 8.53
C ILE A 221 6.80 -9.85 7.34
N SER A 222 6.37 -9.39 6.16
CA SER A 222 6.30 -10.24 4.96
C SER A 222 7.66 -10.70 4.47
N THR A 223 8.67 -9.80 4.40
CA THR A 223 10.02 -10.16 3.95
C THR A 223 10.77 -10.99 4.99
N TYR A 224 10.58 -10.73 6.28
CA TYR A 224 11.12 -11.55 7.36
C TYR A 224 10.51 -12.96 7.33
N ASN A 225 9.19 -13.05 7.15
CA ASN A 225 8.48 -14.30 7.02
C ASN A 225 9.02 -15.17 5.86
N TYR A 226 9.23 -14.55 4.69
CA TYR A 226 9.80 -15.20 3.53
C TYR A 226 11.21 -15.77 3.81
N LYS A 227 12.09 -14.94 4.36
CA LYS A 227 13.47 -15.34 4.69
C LYS A 227 13.50 -16.49 5.71
N MET A 228 12.67 -16.43 6.75
CA MET A 228 12.63 -17.49 7.75
C MET A 228 11.97 -18.76 7.23
N GLY A 229 10.88 -18.62 6.47
CA GLY A 229 10.08 -19.76 6.01
C GLY A 229 10.67 -20.49 4.84
N LEU A 230 11.01 -19.79 3.77
CA LEU A 230 11.47 -20.40 2.52
C LEU A 230 12.98 -20.52 2.45
N GLU A 231 13.72 -19.45 2.72
CA GLU A 231 15.19 -19.50 2.69
C GLU A 231 15.74 -20.25 3.91
N GLY A 232 15.17 -20.00 5.10
CA GLY A 232 15.61 -20.63 6.36
C GLY A 232 14.94 -21.95 6.71
N THR A 233 14.01 -22.45 5.87
CA THR A 233 13.26 -23.72 6.06
C THR A 233 12.52 -23.87 7.41
N LYS A 234 12.25 -22.75 8.11
CA LYS A 234 11.54 -22.72 9.41
C LYS A 234 10.02 -22.60 9.20
N TYR A 235 9.42 -23.61 8.57
CA TYR A 235 8.02 -23.58 8.13
C TYR A 235 7.02 -23.31 9.26
N SER A 236 7.20 -23.91 10.45
CA SER A 236 6.30 -23.69 11.58
C SER A 236 6.36 -22.26 12.10
N PHE A 237 7.56 -21.70 12.17
CA PHE A 237 7.77 -20.33 12.59
C PHE A 237 7.17 -19.33 11.57
N SER A 238 7.39 -19.57 10.29
CA SER A 238 6.79 -18.79 9.20
C SER A 238 5.25 -18.86 9.22
N ALA A 239 4.69 -20.05 9.44
CA ALA A 239 3.24 -20.23 9.58
C ALA A 239 2.67 -19.45 10.77
N ALA A 240 3.39 -19.39 11.91
CA ALA A 240 2.99 -18.59 13.08
C ALA A 240 3.02 -17.08 12.77
N ILE A 241 4.07 -16.57 12.11
CA ILE A 241 4.14 -15.17 11.68
C ILE A 241 3.01 -14.83 10.70
N GLY A 242 2.76 -15.70 9.72
CA GLY A 242 1.67 -15.51 8.75
C GLY A 242 0.29 -15.49 9.43
N LEU A 243 0.06 -16.38 10.39
CA LEU A 243 -1.18 -16.42 11.15
C LEU A 243 -1.36 -15.16 12.01
N PHE A 244 -0.32 -14.71 12.70
CA PHE A 244 -0.32 -13.45 13.43
C PHE A 244 -0.71 -12.28 12.52
N ASN A 245 -0.06 -12.15 11.36
CA ASN A 245 -0.35 -11.10 10.40
C ASN A 245 -1.81 -11.12 9.92
N ASN A 246 -2.34 -12.30 9.61
CA ASN A 246 -3.73 -12.47 9.16
C ASN A 246 -4.74 -12.14 10.26
N VAL A 247 -4.48 -12.54 11.52
CA VAL A 247 -5.33 -12.20 12.66
C VAL A 247 -5.40 -10.71 12.90
N ILE A 248 -4.26 -9.99 12.82
CA ILE A 248 -4.23 -8.54 12.96
C ILE A 248 -4.99 -7.88 11.81
N ASN A 249 -4.76 -8.28 10.56
CA ASN A 249 -5.49 -7.75 9.41
C ASN A 249 -7.00 -7.95 9.54
N PHE A 250 -7.43 -9.14 9.96
CA PHE A 250 -8.85 -9.44 10.18
C PHE A 250 -9.46 -8.59 11.30
N ALA A 251 -8.74 -8.42 12.40
CA ALA A 251 -9.19 -7.59 13.51
C ALA A 251 -9.33 -6.11 13.06
N LEU A 252 -8.34 -5.57 12.36
CA LEU A 252 -8.38 -4.21 11.83
C LEU A 252 -9.52 -4.03 10.82
N LEU A 253 -9.69 -4.97 9.90
CA LEU A 253 -10.80 -4.97 8.94
C LEU A 253 -12.15 -4.91 9.66
N SER A 254 -12.34 -5.77 10.68
CA SER A 254 -13.60 -5.84 11.44
C SER A 254 -13.87 -4.55 12.22
N ILE A 255 -12.85 -3.98 12.86
CA ILE A 255 -12.95 -2.71 13.59
C ILE A 255 -13.34 -1.57 12.65
N VAL A 256 -12.62 -1.44 11.53
CA VAL A 256 -12.88 -0.34 10.58
C VAL A 256 -14.23 -0.51 9.89
N ASN A 257 -14.63 -1.73 9.54
CA ASN A 257 -15.96 -1.99 8.99
C ASN A 257 -17.07 -1.62 9.99
N PHE A 258 -16.91 -1.97 11.28
CA PHE A 258 -17.87 -1.58 12.33
C PHE A 258 -17.94 -0.05 12.50
N LEU A 259 -16.82 0.64 12.54
CA LEU A 259 -16.78 2.11 12.63
C LEU A 259 -17.41 2.77 11.42
N ALA A 260 -17.10 2.29 10.22
CA ALA A 260 -17.65 2.79 8.96
C ALA A 260 -19.18 2.66 8.92
N LYS A 261 -19.72 1.50 9.34
CA LYS A 261 -21.17 1.29 9.45
C LYS A 261 -21.85 2.31 10.36
N ARG A 262 -21.20 2.66 11.49
CA ARG A 262 -21.75 3.66 12.42
C ARG A 262 -21.68 5.09 11.92
N ILE A 263 -20.63 5.45 11.19
CA ILE A 263 -20.36 6.84 10.78
C ILE A 263 -21.04 7.18 9.44
N SER A 264 -20.95 6.30 8.45
CA SER A 264 -21.40 6.56 7.08
C SER A 264 -22.60 5.73 6.65
N GLY A 265 -23.06 4.78 7.47
CA GLY A 265 -24.07 3.81 7.07
C GLY A 265 -23.61 2.80 6.02
N SER A 266 -22.37 2.93 5.52
CA SER A 266 -21.80 2.06 4.49
C SER A 266 -20.86 1.04 5.16
N SER A 267 -20.99 -0.24 4.77
CA SER A 267 -20.15 -1.32 5.30
C SER A 267 -20.00 -2.42 4.24
N LEU A 268 -19.06 -3.35 4.45
CA LEU A 268 -18.92 -4.52 3.58
C LEU A 268 -19.97 -5.59 3.91
N TRP A 269 -20.37 -5.70 5.18
CA TRP A 269 -21.43 -6.62 5.67
C TRP A 269 -22.18 -6.01 6.85
#